data_2a79aa84d4b624d0d72cb1d8abc95103
#
_entry.id   2a79aa84d4b624d0d72cb1d8abc95103
#
_cell.length_a   1.000
_cell.length_b   1.000
_cell.length_c   1.000
_cell.angle_alpha   90.00
_cell.angle_beta   90.00
_cell.angle_gamma   90.00
#
_symmetry.space_group_name_H-M   'P 1'
#
loop_
_entity.id
_entity.type
_entity.pdbx_description
1 polymer ?
#
loop_
_entity_poly.entity_id
_entity_poly.type
_entity_poly.pdbx_seq_one_letter_code
_entity_poly.pdbx_strand_id
1 'polypeptide(L)'
;MGAKKPLTPEITIIGCGTPTPLPERFGSSYVVQVGDEKLLFDCGPATTWKLARAGINTTEIDDVFFTHHHFDHDADFPTFILTRWDQMIPKDKTLNVYGPKLTEEFTNGILDEDTGLF
;
A
#
# COMPACT_ATOMS: atom_id res chain seq x y z
N MET A 1 -4.63 22.63 -22.98
CA MET A 1 -4.02 21.39 -22.51
C MET A 1 -3.15 21.68 -21.31
N GLY A 2 -3.32 20.92 -20.25
CA GLY A 2 -2.45 21.04 -19.08
C GLY A 2 -1.04 20.55 -19.36
N ALA A 3 -0.09 21.07 -18.61
CA ALA A 3 1.27 20.57 -18.64
C ALA A 3 1.30 19.12 -18.13
N LYS A 4 2.12 18.28 -18.76
CA LYS A 4 2.34 16.91 -18.26
C LYS A 4 3.18 16.99 -16.98
N LYS A 5 2.89 16.14 -16.01
CA LYS A 5 3.72 16.02 -14.82
C LYS A 5 5.11 15.51 -15.19
N PRO A 6 6.16 15.96 -14.49
CA PRO A 6 7.49 15.44 -14.73
C PRO A 6 7.55 13.94 -14.53
N LEU A 7 8.34 13.24 -15.34
CA LEU A 7 8.58 11.80 -15.19
C LEU A 7 9.67 11.50 -14.15
N THR A 8 10.22 12.53 -13.50
CA THR A 8 11.17 12.33 -12.41
C THR A 8 10.45 11.70 -11.23
N PRO A 9 10.88 10.52 -10.77
CA PRO A 9 10.23 9.87 -9.64
C PRO A 9 10.40 10.66 -8.36
N GLU A 10 9.34 10.69 -7.55
CA GLU A 10 9.38 11.21 -6.19
C GLU A 10 9.14 10.07 -5.23
N ILE A 11 9.97 9.99 -4.19
CA ILE A 11 9.83 8.96 -3.15
C ILE A 11 9.38 9.62 -1.87
N THR A 12 8.25 9.16 -1.34
CA THR A 12 7.77 9.56 -0.02
C THR A 12 7.97 8.39 0.94
N ILE A 13 8.73 8.61 1.99
CA ILE A 13 8.92 7.60 3.04
C ILE A 13 7.72 7.65 3.95
N ILE A 14 6.88 6.61 3.90
CA ILE A 14 5.69 6.49 4.74
C ILE A 14 6.06 5.87 6.08
N GLY A 15 6.90 4.84 6.07
CA GLY A 15 7.44 4.22 7.26
C GLY A 15 8.85 3.69 7.03
N CYS A 16 9.69 3.79 8.06
CA CYS A 16 11.09 3.37 7.99
C CYS A 16 11.53 2.70 9.30
N GLY A 17 10.66 1.88 9.88
CA GLY A 17 10.95 1.18 11.12
C GLY A 17 11.45 -0.23 10.91
N THR A 18 11.84 -0.86 12.02
CA THR A 18 12.15 -2.27 12.12
C THR A 18 10.94 -3.02 12.70
N PRO A 19 11.01 -4.36 12.86
CA PRO A 19 9.93 -5.09 13.54
C PRO A 19 9.61 -4.58 14.94
N THR A 20 10.61 -4.07 15.64
CA THR A 20 10.40 -3.46 16.96
C THR A 20 9.91 -2.02 16.79
N PRO A 21 8.69 -1.70 17.24
CA PRO A 21 8.20 -0.33 17.12
C PRO A 21 8.95 0.62 18.05
N LEU A 22 9.26 1.79 17.53
CA LEU A 22 9.79 2.91 18.29
C LEU A 22 8.76 4.06 18.26
N PRO A 23 8.78 4.98 19.22
CA PRO A 23 7.83 6.10 19.19
C PRO A 23 7.84 6.91 17.91
N GLU A 24 8.99 7.04 17.24
CA GLU A 24 9.18 7.84 16.03
C GLU A 24 9.17 7.03 14.75
N ARG A 25 9.27 5.69 14.84
CA ARG A 25 9.44 4.83 13.64
C ARG A 25 8.71 3.52 13.82
N PHE A 26 7.90 3.18 12.84
CA PHE A 26 7.13 1.95 12.90
C PHE A 26 6.73 1.48 11.51
N GLY A 27 7.07 0.21 11.21
CA GLY A 27 6.74 -0.39 9.93
C GLY A 27 7.58 0.12 8.77
N SER A 28 7.42 -0.52 7.62
CA SER A 28 8.14 -0.18 6.40
C SER A 28 7.14 0.06 5.27
N SER A 29 7.25 1.20 4.61
CA SER A 29 6.38 1.52 3.48
C SER A 29 6.88 2.75 2.75
N TYR A 30 6.86 2.72 1.42
CA TYR A 30 7.31 3.81 0.57
C TYR A 30 6.33 4.03 -0.56
N VAL A 31 6.07 5.28 -0.91
CA VAL A 31 5.32 5.61 -2.11
C VAL A 31 6.28 6.20 -3.14
N VAL A 32 6.27 5.62 -4.33
CA VAL A 32 6.99 6.16 -5.49
C VAL A 32 5.95 6.73 -6.44
N GLN A 33 6.06 8.02 -6.71
CA GLN A 33 5.19 8.67 -7.68
C GLN A 33 5.94 8.94 -8.96
N VAL A 34 5.38 8.49 -10.08
CA VAL A 34 5.90 8.76 -11.42
C VAL A 34 4.73 9.32 -12.24
N GLY A 35 4.82 10.58 -12.61
CA GLY A 35 3.69 11.26 -13.25
C GLY A 35 2.49 11.28 -12.30
N ASP A 36 1.39 10.71 -12.75
CA ASP A 36 0.16 10.61 -11.95
C ASP A 36 0.03 9.27 -11.21
N GLU A 37 0.96 8.35 -11.43
CA GLU A 37 0.92 7.03 -10.83
C GLU A 37 1.62 7.01 -9.49
N LYS A 38 0.96 6.46 -8.48
CA LYS A 38 1.52 6.22 -7.16
C LYS A 38 1.63 4.73 -6.92
N LEU A 39 2.86 4.29 -6.65
CA LEU A 39 3.19 2.89 -6.39
C LEU A 39 3.54 2.74 -4.92
N LEU A 40 2.90 1.79 -4.24
CA LEU A 40 3.20 1.51 -2.84
C LEU A 40 4.17 0.33 -2.76
N PHE A 41 5.29 0.53 -2.07
CA PHE A 41 6.28 -0.51 -1.80
C PHE A 41 6.23 -0.87 -0.32
N ASP A 42 5.81 -2.08 -0.04
CA ASP A 42 5.53 -2.63 1.28
C ASP A 42 4.39 -1.90 2.00
N CYS A 43 3.77 -2.59 2.93
CA CYS A 43 2.60 -2.13 3.65
C CYS A 43 2.69 -2.62 5.10
N GLY A 44 3.71 -2.15 5.79
CA GLY A 44 3.95 -2.49 7.20
C GLY A 44 2.96 -1.81 8.13
N PRO A 45 3.06 -2.08 9.43
CA PRO A 45 2.12 -1.57 10.43
C PRO A 45 1.88 -0.08 10.32
N ALA A 46 0.62 0.31 10.42
CA ALA A 46 0.13 1.69 10.38
C ALA A 46 0.31 2.43 9.04
N THR A 47 0.61 1.72 7.94
CA THR A 47 0.79 2.34 6.63
C THR A 47 -0.42 3.18 6.22
N THR A 48 -1.63 2.65 6.36
CA THR A 48 -2.85 3.34 5.94
C THR A 48 -3.02 4.68 6.67
N TRP A 49 -2.80 4.69 7.97
CA TRP A 49 -2.87 5.92 8.76
C TRP A 49 -1.76 6.90 8.38
N LYS A 50 -0.55 6.41 8.16
CA LYS A 50 0.59 7.25 7.76
C LYS A 50 0.39 7.84 6.37
N LEU A 51 -0.24 7.12 5.44
CA LEU A 51 -0.62 7.66 4.14
C LEU A 51 -1.56 8.86 4.32
N ALA A 52 -2.57 8.73 5.17
CA ALA A 52 -3.49 9.83 5.46
C ALA A 52 -2.73 11.04 6.02
N ARG A 53 -1.78 10.83 6.91
CA ARG A 53 -0.94 11.91 7.43
C ARG A 53 -0.08 12.58 6.38
N ALA A 54 0.33 11.83 5.37
CA ALA A 54 1.10 12.36 4.25
C ALA A 54 0.22 13.02 3.17
N GLY A 55 -1.10 13.03 3.36
CA GLY A 55 -2.02 13.59 2.39
C GLY A 55 -2.28 12.70 1.18
N ILE A 56 -1.98 11.40 1.29
CA ILE A 56 -2.18 10.45 0.21
C ILE A 56 -3.38 9.56 0.54
N ASN A 57 -4.39 9.58 -0.32
CA ASN A 57 -5.55 8.73 -0.17
C ASN A 57 -5.24 7.33 -0.73
N THR A 58 -5.70 6.28 -0.07
CA THR A 58 -5.52 4.91 -0.53
C THR A 58 -6.09 4.67 -1.93
N THR A 59 -7.12 5.42 -2.32
CA THR A 59 -7.73 5.32 -3.67
C THR A 59 -6.81 5.84 -4.77
N GLU A 60 -5.77 6.58 -4.44
CA GLU A 60 -4.79 7.06 -5.41
C GLU A 60 -3.73 6.01 -5.76
N ILE A 61 -3.69 4.90 -5.01
CA ILE A 61 -2.70 3.84 -5.18
C ILE A 61 -3.39 2.63 -5.81
N ASP A 62 -2.98 2.29 -7.03
CA ASP A 62 -3.53 1.15 -7.76
C ASP A 62 -2.53 -0.02 -7.88
N ASP A 63 -1.30 0.16 -7.44
CA ASP A 63 -0.25 -0.85 -7.54
C ASP A 63 0.50 -0.95 -6.21
N VAL A 64 0.60 -2.17 -5.69
CA VAL A 64 1.33 -2.47 -4.46
C VAL A 64 2.38 -3.54 -4.74
N PHE A 65 3.59 -3.30 -4.29
CA PHE A 65 4.73 -4.19 -4.46
C PHE A 65 5.25 -4.61 -3.09
N PHE A 66 5.31 -5.91 -2.84
CA PHE A 66 5.92 -6.44 -1.62
C PHE A 66 7.35 -6.90 -1.89
N THR A 67 8.28 -6.47 -1.04
CA THR A 67 9.65 -6.98 -1.09
C THR A 67 9.70 -8.39 -0.53
N HIS A 68 9.01 -8.63 0.57
CA HIS A 68 8.88 -9.93 1.21
C HIS A 68 7.74 -9.89 2.23
N HIS A 69 7.36 -11.05 2.77
CA HIS A 69 6.22 -11.19 3.67
C HIS A 69 6.63 -11.42 5.13
N HIS A 70 7.45 -10.51 5.68
CA HIS A 70 7.55 -10.38 7.12
C HIS A 70 6.49 -9.37 7.61
N PHE A 71 6.03 -9.53 8.85
CA PHE A 71 4.90 -8.74 9.35
C PHE A 71 5.17 -7.23 9.36
N ASP A 72 6.43 -6.82 9.52
CA ASP A 72 6.80 -5.40 9.46
C ASP A 72 6.73 -4.81 8.06
N HIS A 73 6.48 -5.63 7.04
CA HIS A 73 6.33 -5.21 5.65
C HIS A 73 4.92 -5.42 5.08
N ASP A 74 4.05 -6.17 5.75
CA ASP A 74 2.75 -6.51 5.18
C ASP A 74 1.57 -6.46 6.16
N ALA A 75 1.81 -6.21 7.44
CA ALA A 75 0.76 -6.33 8.45
C ALA A 75 -0.41 -5.36 8.29
N ASP A 76 -0.23 -4.24 7.61
CA ASP A 76 -1.31 -3.29 7.38
C ASP A 76 -2.05 -3.50 6.06
N PHE A 77 -1.68 -4.51 5.28
CA PHE A 77 -2.29 -4.73 3.98
C PHE A 77 -3.80 -4.93 4.04
N PRO A 78 -4.36 -5.72 5.00
CA PRO A 78 -5.81 -5.82 5.13
C PRO A 78 -6.48 -4.46 5.35
N THR A 79 -5.95 -3.64 6.22
CA THR A 79 -6.48 -2.30 6.47
C THR A 79 -6.42 -1.44 5.21
N PHE A 80 -5.29 -1.49 4.50
CA PHE A 80 -5.10 -0.72 3.27
C PHE A 80 -6.15 -1.08 2.20
N ILE A 81 -6.30 -2.38 1.90
CA ILE A 81 -7.22 -2.79 0.84
C ILE A 81 -8.69 -2.55 1.21
N LEU A 82 -9.05 -2.76 2.46
CA LEU A 82 -10.42 -2.53 2.91
C LEU A 82 -10.75 -1.03 2.95
N THR A 83 -9.82 -0.21 3.39
CA THR A 83 -9.98 1.25 3.36
C THR A 83 -10.09 1.75 1.93
N ARG A 84 -9.24 1.25 1.03
CA ARG A 84 -9.31 1.59 -0.40
C ARG A 84 -10.68 1.23 -0.98
N TRP A 85 -11.14 0.01 -0.69
CA TRP A 85 -12.45 -0.46 -1.16
C TRP A 85 -13.58 0.44 -0.61
N ASP A 86 -13.55 0.75 0.66
CA ASP A 86 -14.58 1.57 1.32
C ASP A 86 -14.63 2.99 0.73
N GLN A 87 -13.48 3.59 0.49
CA GLN A 87 -13.38 4.97 0.04
C GLN A 87 -13.54 5.18 -1.47
N MET A 88 -13.44 4.12 -2.26
CA MET A 88 -13.49 4.22 -3.72
C MET A 88 -14.93 4.29 -4.23
N ILE A 89 -15.28 5.40 -4.87
CA ILE A 89 -16.58 5.60 -5.51
C ILE A 89 -16.34 6.26 -6.88
N PRO A 90 -16.74 5.63 -7.99
CA PRO A 90 -17.22 4.26 -8.11
C PRO A 90 -16.13 3.22 -7.86
N LYS A 91 -16.52 1.97 -7.59
CA LYS A 91 -15.57 0.87 -7.34
C LYS A 91 -15.14 0.24 -8.67
N ASP A 92 -14.46 1.03 -9.48
CA ASP A 92 -14.13 0.68 -10.87
C ASP A 92 -12.65 0.46 -11.13
N LYS A 93 -11.80 0.69 -10.14
CA LYS A 93 -10.36 0.50 -10.28
C LYS A 93 -9.90 -0.79 -9.62
N THR A 94 -9.09 -1.54 -10.33
CA THR A 94 -8.49 -2.76 -9.83
C THR A 94 -7.18 -2.46 -9.13
N LEU A 95 -6.97 -3.05 -7.97
CA LEU A 95 -5.68 -3.02 -7.28
C LEU A 95 -4.82 -4.15 -7.84
N ASN A 96 -3.62 -3.81 -8.29
CA ASN A 96 -2.64 -4.78 -8.73
C ASN A 96 -1.64 -5.02 -7.60
N VAL A 97 -1.42 -6.29 -7.27
CA VAL A 97 -0.53 -6.68 -6.18
C VAL A 97 0.57 -7.55 -6.73
N TYR A 98 1.81 -7.13 -6.47
CA TYR A 98 3.01 -7.79 -6.98
C TYR A 98 3.91 -8.17 -5.81
N GLY A 99 4.57 -9.30 -5.90
CA GLY A 99 5.49 -9.70 -4.86
C GLY A 99 6.09 -11.07 -5.10
N PRO A 100 6.88 -11.55 -4.14
CA PRO A 100 7.49 -12.86 -4.24
C PRO A 100 6.47 -13.99 -4.05
N LYS A 101 6.95 -15.21 -4.06
CA LYS A 101 6.17 -16.39 -3.71
C LYS A 101 5.42 -16.13 -2.39
N LEU A 102 4.19 -16.57 -2.30
CA LEU A 102 3.23 -16.39 -1.20
C LEU A 102 2.37 -15.12 -1.28
N THR A 103 2.67 -14.16 -2.15
CA THR A 103 1.86 -12.94 -2.29
C THR A 103 0.41 -13.26 -2.66
N GLU A 104 0.21 -14.17 -3.60
CA GLU A 104 -1.13 -14.58 -4.02
C GLU A 104 -1.88 -15.27 -2.87
N GLU A 105 -1.22 -16.21 -2.18
CA GLU A 105 -1.81 -16.91 -1.05
C GLU A 105 -2.15 -15.97 0.10
N PHE A 106 -1.26 -15.03 0.38
CA PHE A 106 -1.48 -14.02 1.40
C PHE A 106 -2.70 -13.15 1.06
N THR A 107 -2.78 -12.68 -0.17
CA THR A 107 -3.88 -11.83 -0.63
C THR A 107 -5.20 -12.60 -0.62
N ASN A 108 -5.20 -13.83 -1.10
CA ASN A 108 -6.39 -14.68 -1.09
C ASN A 108 -6.84 -15.02 0.33
N GLY A 109 -5.91 -15.20 1.26
CA GLY A 109 -6.23 -15.40 2.67
C GLY A 109 -7.01 -14.24 3.27
N ILE A 110 -6.89 -13.06 2.71
CA ILE A 110 -7.61 -11.88 3.16
C ILE A 110 -8.96 -11.74 2.44
N LEU A 111 -8.97 -11.90 1.12
CA LEU A 111 -10.08 -11.46 0.26
C LEU A 111 -10.82 -12.54 -0.51
N ASP A 112 -10.38 -13.78 -0.50
CA ASP A 112 -11.06 -14.84 -1.25
C ASP A 112 -12.53 -14.94 -0.83
N GLU A 113 -13.43 -15.08 -1.80
CA GLU A 113 -14.87 -15.13 -1.55
C GLU A 113 -15.27 -16.25 -0.60
N ASP A 114 -14.61 -17.40 -0.69
CA ASP A 114 -14.99 -18.58 0.07
C ASP A 114 -14.19 -18.76 1.36
N THR A 115 -12.90 -18.36 1.36
CA THR A 115 -11.96 -18.69 2.43
C THR A 115 -11.28 -17.49 3.05
N GLY A 116 -11.45 -16.29 2.50
CA GLY A 116 -10.85 -15.08 3.03
C GLY A 116 -11.43 -14.65 4.37
N LEU A 117 -10.62 -13.93 5.15
CA LEU A 117 -11.03 -13.46 6.48
C LEU A 117 -11.97 -12.25 6.42
N PHE A 118 -11.97 -11.54 5.31
CA PHE A 118 -12.77 -10.30 5.18
C PHE A 118 -13.75 -10.34 4.01
#